data_c82ad3e66527d8bc5a02930cf2f326df
#
_entry.id   c82ad3e66527d8bc5a02930cf2f326df
#
_cell.length_a   1.000
_cell.length_b   1.000
_cell.length_c   1.000
_cell.angle_alpha   90.00
_cell.angle_beta   90.00
_cell.angle_gamma   90.00
#
_symmetry.space_group_name_H-M   'P 1'
#
loop_
_entity.id
_entity.type
_entity.pdbx_description
1 polymer ?
#
loop_
_entity_poly.entity_id
_entity_poly.type
_entity_poly.pdbx_seq_one_letter_code
_entity_poly.pdbx_strand_id
1 'polypeptide(L)'
;MTKFLKQSELTSNWFEIDAKNAVVGRLASIIAMIVRGKNKTTYTPHMDDGDFVVVKNVEQAKFTGKKFKDKKYYRHTGHPGGIKEITPEKLLEKDKPGESLKLAVKRMLPGEIGRASCRERV
;
A
#
# COMPACT_ATOMS: atom_id res chain seq x y z
N MET A 1 6.19 -26.49 -17.46
CA MET A 1 4.90 -25.93 -17.86
C MET A 1 4.33 -25.05 -16.74
N THR A 2 4.08 -23.79 -17.03
CA THR A 2 3.56 -22.87 -16.04
C THR A 2 2.06 -23.16 -15.80
N LYS A 3 1.73 -23.47 -14.56
CA LYS A 3 0.35 -23.78 -14.18
C LYS A 3 -0.31 -22.51 -13.63
N PHE A 4 -1.49 -22.19 -14.08
CA PHE A 4 -2.28 -21.08 -13.52
C PHE A 4 -3.58 -21.60 -12.91
N LEU A 5 -4.08 -20.89 -11.89
CA LEU A 5 -5.26 -21.29 -11.16
C LEU A 5 -6.52 -20.72 -11.81
N LYS A 6 -7.63 -21.44 -11.65
CA LYS A 6 -8.96 -20.93 -11.96
C LYS A 6 -9.41 -20.01 -10.82
N GLN A 7 -10.37 -19.14 -11.09
CA GLN A 7 -10.89 -18.22 -10.08
C GLN A 7 -11.40 -18.95 -8.83
N SER A 8 -11.96 -20.13 -9.00
CA SER A 8 -12.48 -20.95 -7.90
C SER A 8 -11.38 -21.56 -7.03
N GLU A 9 -10.14 -21.61 -7.53
CA GLU A 9 -8.99 -22.19 -6.83
C GLU A 9 -8.18 -21.15 -6.07
N LEU A 10 -8.55 -19.86 -6.20
CA LEU A 10 -7.84 -18.78 -5.51
C LEU A 10 -8.12 -18.82 -4.02
N THR A 11 -7.04 -18.68 -3.23
CA THR A 11 -7.12 -18.61 -1.77
C THR A 11 -6.43 -17.35 -1.29
N SER A 12 -7.00 -16.69 -0.28
CA SER A 12 -6.42 -15.50 0.33
C SER A 12 -6.25 -15.72 1.83
N ASN A 13 -5.05 -15.45 2.31
CA ASN A 13 -4.71 -15.56 3.73
C ASN A 13 -4.57 -14.17 4.34
N TRP A 14 -4.63 -14.11 5.66
CA TRP A 14 -4.41 -12.87 6.42
C TRP A 14 -3.00 -12.86 6.97
N PHE A 15 -2.30 -11.75 6.80
CA PHE A 15 -0.97 -11.51 7.35
C PHE A 15 -1.00 -10.30 8.25
N GLU A 16 -0.29 -10.38 9.37
CA GLU A 16 -0.09 -9.27 10.28
C GLU A 16 1.36 -8.80 10.19
N ILE A 17 1.56 -7.51 10.01
CA ILE A 17 2.88 -6.90 9.88
C ILE A 17 3.02 -5.81 10.93
N ASP A 18 4.16 -5.80 11.66
CA ASP A 18 4.48 -4.77 12.63
C ASP A 18 5.32 -3.68 11.94
N ALA A 19 4.79 -2.47 11.91
CA ALA A 19 5.45 -1.31 11.29
C ALA A 19 6.37 -0.56 12.25
N LYS A 20 6.54 -1.02 13.48
CA LYS A 20 7.38 -0.36 14.47
C LYS A 20 8.82 -0.26 13.97
N ASN A 21 9.35 0.97 13.92
CA ASN A 21 10.70 1.28 13.46
C ASN A 21 11.00 0.85 12.00
N ALA A 22 9.98 0.52 11.22
CA ALA A 22 10.15 0.16 9.82
C ALA A 22 10.19 1.42 8.94
N VAL A 23 11.02 1.39 7.89
CA VAL A 23 11.05 2.47 6.90
C VAL A 23 9.84 2.31 5.98
N VAL A 24 9.04 3.37 5.84
CA VAL A 24 7.76 3.34 5.11
C VAL A 24 7.92 2.82 3.67
N GLY A 25 8.91 3.33 2.93
CA GLY A 25 9.12 2.90 1.53
C GLY A 25 9.42 1.42 1.38
N ARG A 26 10.31 0.89 2.20
CA ARG A 26 10.68 -0.53 2.17
C ARG A 26 9.54 -1.43 2.63
N LEU A 27 8.84 -1.01 3.67
CA LEU A 27 7.67 -1.74 4.17
C LEU A 27 6.57 -1.78 3.10
N ALA A 28 6.32 -0.65 2.43
CA ALA A 28 5.31 -0.56 1.37
C ALA A 28 5.59 -1.51 0.21
N SER A 29 6.86 -1.69 -0.19
CA SER A 29 7.20 -2.61 -1.27
C SER A 29 6.89 -4.06 -0.91
N ILE A 30 7.17 -4.47 0.33
CA ILE A 30 6.85 -5.81 0.82
C ILE A 30 5.34 -6.03 0.87
N ILE A 31 4.60 -5.06 1.40
CA ILE A 31 3.14 -5.11 1.46
C ILE A 31 2.53 -5.21 0.07
N ALA A 32 3.03 -4.43 -0.89
CA ALA A 32 2.54 -4.46 -2.26
C ALA A 32 2.73 -5.84 -2.92
N MET A 33 3.86 -6.50 -2.67
CA MET A 33 4.10 -7.85 -3.15
C MET A 33 3.11 -8.85 -2.57
N ILE A 34 2.82 -8.77 -1.28
CA ILE A 34 1.88 -9.67 -0.59
C ILE A 34 0.47 -9.43 -1.09
N VAL A 35 0.04 -8.18 -1.18
CA VAL A 35 -1.30 -7.80 -1.61
C VAL A 35 -1.58 -8.21 -3.06
N ARG A 36 -0.57 -8.12 -3.93
CA ARG A 36 -0.69 -8.57 -5.31
C ARG A 36 -0.58 -10.09 -5.46
N GLY A 37 0.06 -10.78 -4.50
CA GLY A 37 0.29 -12.21 -4.56
C GLY A 37 1.53 -12.61 -5.34
N LYS A 38 2.43 -11.68 -5.65
CA LYS A 38 3.63 -11.94 -6.45
C LYS A 38 4.63 -12.87 -5.76
N ASN A 39 4.52 -13.03 -4.45
CA ASN A 39 5.34 -13.94 -3.66
C ASN A 39 4.85 -15.39 -3.72
N LYS A 40 3.69 -15.65 -4.31
CA LYS A 40 3.15 -17.00 -4.44
C LYS A 40 3.65 -17.68 -5.70
N THR A 41 3.83 -19.01 -5.63
CA THR A 41 4.18 -19.84 -6.78
C THR A 41 3.04 -19.89 -7.81
N THR A 42 1.82 -19.64 -7.36
CA THR A 42 0.60 -19.65 -8.19
C THR A 42 0.29 -18.28 -8.80
N TYR A 43 1.19 -17.30 -8.68
CA TYR A 43 0.97 -15.98 -9.21
C TYR A 43 0.64 -15.97 -10.70
N THR A 44 -0.45 -15.30 -11.05
CA THR A 44 -0.90 -15.14 -12.43
C THR A 44 -1.24 -13.66 -12.65
N PRO A 45 -0.60 -12.97 -13.63
CA PRO A 45 -0.77 -11.52 -13.79
C PRO A 45 -2.20 -11.04 -14.05
N HIS A 46 -3.04 -11.85 -14.70
CA HIS A 46 -4.41 -11.49 -15.03
C HIS A 46 -5.43 -11.83 -13.94
N MET A 47 -4.97 -12.41 -12.83
CA MET A 47 -5.85 -12.80 -11.72
C MET A 47 -5.41 -12.14 -10.43
N ASP A 48 -6.37 -11.91 -9.55
CA ASP A 48 -6.13 -11.33 -8.23
C ASP A 48 -5.89 -12.44 -7.21
N ASP A 49 -4.65 -12.89 -7.12
CA ASP A 49 -4.21 -13.97 -6.22
C ASP A 49 -3.49 -13.41 -4.99
N GLY A 50 -3.92 -12.24 -4.51
CA GLY A 50 -3.31 -11.58 -3.37
C GLY A 50 -3.90 -11.98 -2.04
N ASP A 51 -3.18 -11.62 -0.97
CA ASP A 51 -3.57 -11.85 0.41
C ASP A 51 -3.98 -10.56 1.09
N PHE A 52 -4.59 -10.66 2.27
CA PHE A 52 -4.95 -9.52 3.10
C PHE A 52 -3.82 -9.20 4.05
N VAL A 53 -3.55 -7.92 4.25
CA VAL A 53 -2.49 -7.45 5.14
C VAL A 53 -3.07 -6.52 6.20
N VAL A 54 -2.77 -6.79 7.47
CA VAL A 54 -3.09 -5.92 8.60
C VAL A 54 -1.77 -5.38 9.14
N VAL A 55 -1.65 -4.06 9.18
CA VAL A 55 -0.44 -3.38 9.67
C VAL A 55 -0.74 -2.76 11.02
N LYS A 56 0.07 -3.08 12.02
CA LYS A 56 -0.04 -2.51 13.37
C LYS A 56 1.12 -1.56 13.65
N ASN A 57 0.93 -0.67 14.62
CA ASN A 57 1.94 0.32 15.03
C ASN A 57 2.39 1.23 13.88
N VAL A 58 1.44 1.63 13.01
CA VAL A 58 1.76 2.44 11.83
C VAL A 58 2.32 3.81 12.20
N GLU A 59 1.86 4.39 13.32
CA GLU A 59 2.35 5.68 13.81
C GLU A 59 3.84 5.65 14.20
N GLN A 60 4.41 4.47 14.41
CA GLN A 60 5.82 4.28 14.75
C GLN A 60 6.69 3.98 13.53
N ALA A 61 6.12 3.97 12.34
CA ALA A 61 6.88 3.84 11.10
C ALA A 61 7.75 5.06 10.85
N LYS A 62 8.92 4.86 10.25
CA LYS A 62 9.92 5.92 10.06
C LYS A 62 10.06 6.34 8.61
N PHE A 63 10.40 7.61 8.42
CA PHE A 63 10.87 8.14 7.14
C PHE A 63 12.36 8.43 7.25
N THR A 64 13.11 8.13 6.20
CA THR A 64 14.53 8.45 6.14
C THR A 64 14.75 9.93 5.77
N GLY A 65 15.83 10.54 6.30
CA GLY A 65 16.15 11.94 6.04
C GLY A 65 15.08 12.89 6.59
N LYS A 66 14.76 13.92 5.84
CA LYS A 66 13.81 14.97 6.23
C LYS A 66 12.40 14.76 5.64
N LYS A 67 12.10 13.58 5.11
CA LYS A 67 10.83 13.32 4.40
C LYS A 67 9.61 13.51 5.30
N PHE A 68 9.73 13.25 6.58
CA PHE A 68 8.61 13.38 7.51
C PHE A 68 8.02 14.79 7.52
N LYS A 69 8.88 15.80 7.41
CA LYS A 69 8.47 17.22 7.42
C LYS A 69 8.37 17.81 6.02
N ASP A 70 9.22 17.38 5.09
CA ASP A 70 9.41 18.02 3.79
C ASP A 70 8.62 17.35 2.67
N LYS A 71 8.34 16.06 2.77
CA LYS A 71 7.58 15.36 1.73
C LYS A 71 6.14 15.88 1.68
N LYS A 72 5.67 16.20 0.47
CA LYS A 72 4.31 16.72 0.28
C LYS A 72 3.49 15.76 -0.58
N TYR A 73 2.26 15.53 -0.16
CA TYR A 73 1.27 14.80 -0.94
C TYR A 73 0.30 15.80 -1.55
N TYR A 74 0.15 15.75 -2.86
CA TYR A 74 -0.68 16.69 -3.61
C TYR A 74 -1.99 16.07 -4.03
N ARG A 75 -3.06 16.86 -3.96
CA ARG A 75 -4.38 16.48 -4.42
C ARG A 75 -5.03 17.68 -5.12
N HIS A 76 -5.61 17.45 -6.28
CA HIS A 76 -6.32 18.47 -7.01
C HIS A 76 -7.83 18.33 -6.79
N THR A 77 -8.52 19.45 -6.52
CA THR A 77 -9.97 19.46 -6.26
C THR A 77 -10.82 19.47 -7.52
N GLY A 78 -10.21 19.63 -8.71
CA GLY A 78 -10.91 19.79 -9.98
C GLY A 78 -11.23 21.23 -10.37
N HIS A 79 -10.97 22.19 -9.49
CA HIS A 79 -11.12 23.62 -9.80
C HIS A 79 -9.79 24.27 -10.16
N PRO A 80 -9.77 25.34 -10.98
CA PRO A 80 -8.55 26.09 -11.25
C PRO A 80 -7.88 26.54 -9.95
N GLY A 81 -6.57 26.29 -9.80
CA GLY A 81 -5.84 26.61 -8.59
C GLY A 81 -6.17 25.75 -7.38
N GLY A 82 -6.90 24.66 -7.54
CA GLY A 82 -7.37 23.81 -6.47
C GLY A 82 -6.39 22.70 -6.03
N ILE A 83 -5.08 22.96 -6.04
CA ILE A 83 -4.07 22.01 -5.57
C ILE A 83 -3.98 22.11 -4.05
N LYS A 84 -4.20 20.98 -3.38
CA LYS A 84 -4.02 20.87 -1.93
C LYS A 84 -2.80 20.01 -1.64
N GLU A 85 -2.05 20.38 -0.62
CA GLU A 85 -0.87 19.65 -0.19
C GLU A 85 -0.93 19.36 1.31
N ILE A 86 -0.35 18.22 1.70
CA ILE A 86 -0.25 17.82 3.10
C ILE A 86 1.06 17.05 3.31
N THR A 87 1.69 17.25 4.46
CA THR A 87 2.92 16.53 4.83
C THR A 87 2.57 15.30 5.68
N PRO A 88 3.46 14.28 5.76
CA PRO A 88 3.25 13.14 6.65
C PRO A 88 3.05 13.53 8.12
N GLU A 89 3.75 14.57 8.58
CA GLU A 89 3.60 15.09 9.93
C GLU A 89 2.16 15.56 10.20
N LYS A 90 1.58 16.30 9.27
CA LYS A 90 0.20 16.78 9.38
C LYS A 90 -0.82 15.65 9.29
N LEU A 91 -0.54 14.61 8.52
CA LEU A 91 -1.40 13.43 8.46
C LEU A 91 -1.45 12.71 9.80
N LEU A 92 -0.32 12.61 10.49
CA LEU A 92 -0.25 12.02 11.81
C LEU A 92 -1.05 12.84 12.83
N GLU A 93 -0.94 14.17 12.78
CA GLU A 93 -1.69 15.08 13.65
C GLU A 93 -3.20 14.99 13.43
N LYS A 94 -3.65 14.67 12.22
CA LYS A 94 -5.08 14.53 11.87
C LYS A 94 -5.65 13.14 12.14
N ASP A 95 -4.99 12.34 12.98
CA ASP A 95 -5.40 10.97 13.30
C ASP A 95 -5.50 10.04 12.08
N LYS A 96 -4.63 10.24 11.09
CA LYS A 96 -4.56 9.41 9.89
C LYS A 96 -3.16 8.81 9.72
N PRO A 97 -2.61 8.11 10.72
CA PRO A 97 -1.21 7.66 10.68
C PRO A 97 -0.92 6.65 9.56
N GLY A 98 -1.92 5.90 9.14
CA GLY A 98 -1.75 4.90 8.09
C GLY A 98 -1.86 5.42 6.67
N GLU A 99 -2.22 6.68 6.47
CA GLU A 99 -2.49 7.23 5.15
C GLU A 99 -1.23 7.28 4.27
N SER A 100 -0.10 7.65 4.85
CA SER A 100 1.19 7.68 4.13
C SER A 100 1.58 6.31 3.59
N LEU A 101 1.42 5.27 4.41
CA LEU A 101 1.71 3.89 4.01
C LEU A 101 0.75 3.42 2.93
N LYS A 102 -0.53 3.71 3.08
CA LYS A 102 -1.56 3.35 2.08
C LYS A 102 -1.29 3.99 0.72
N LEU A 103 -0.90 5.26 0.70
CA LEU A 103 -0.55 5.95 -0.54
C LEU A 103 0.68 5.35 -1.21
N ALA A 104 1.70 4.99 -0.42
CA ALA A 104 2.90 4.35 -0.95
C ALA A 104 2.59 2.99 -1.57
N VAL A 105 1.81 2.15 -0.89
CA VAL A 105 1.39 0.83 -1.40
C VAL A 105 0.55 0.97 -2.66
N LYS A 106 -0.41 1.90 -2.66
CA LYS A 106 -1.27 2.15 -3.81
C LYS A 106 -0.46 2.48 -5.08
N ARG A 107 0.57 3.30 -4.95
CA ARG A 107 1.39 3.70 -6.08
C ARG A 107 2.35 2.61 -6.55
N MET A 108 2.67 1.65 -5.70
CA MET A 108 3.50 0.50 -6.04
C MET A 108 2.71 -0.62 -6.71
N LEU A 109 1.38 -0.60 -6.60
CA LEU A 109 0.52 -1.54 -7.29
C LEU A 109 0.32 -1.11 -8.74
N PRO A 110 0.22 -2.07 -9.69
CA PRO A 110 -0.05 -1.71 -11.09
C PRO A 110 -1.39 -0.99 -11.22
N GLY A 111 -1.48 -0.05 -12.16
CA GLY A 111 -2.71 0.68 -12.45
C GLY A 111 -3.74 -0.11 -13.26
N GLU A 112 -3.59 -1.43 -13.30
CA GLU A 112 -4.44 -2.35 -14.03
C GLU A 112 -5.67 -2.77 -13.24
N ILE A 113 -6.47 -3.66 -13.82
CA ILE A 113 -7.64 -4.26 -13.19
C ILE A 113 -7.25 -4.89 -11.85
N GLY A 114 -8.04 -4.61 -10.81
CA GLY A 114 -7.81 -5.15 -9.47
C GLY A 114 -7.03 -4.23 -8.53
N ARG A 115 -6.51 -3.08 -9.01
CA ARG A 115 -5.78 -2.14 -8.15
C ARG A 115 -6.63 -1.64 -6.98
N ALA A 116 -7.88 -1.28 -7.24
CA ALA A 116 -8.80 -0.84 -6.20
C ALA A 116 -9.09 -1.94 -5.20
N SER A 117 -9.31 -3.17 -5.68
CA SER A 117 -9.52 -4.35 -4.84
C SER A 117 -8.28 -4.65 -3.99
N CYS A 118 -7.08 -4.61 -4.59
CA CYS A 118 -5.82 -4.82 -3.87
C CYS A 118 -5.61 -3.75 -2.79
N ARG A 119 -5.96 -2.51 -3.09
CA ARG A 119 -5.85 -1.40 -2.13
C ARG A 119 -6.68 -1.62 -0.87
N GLU A 120 -7.86 -2.19 -1.01
CA GLU A 120 -8.76 -2.46 0.11
C GLU A 120 -8.26 -3.57 1.03
N ARG A 121 -7.29 -4.35 0.60
CA ARG A 121 -6.72 -5.45 1.38
C ARG A 121 -5.67 -5.03 2.41
N VAL A 122 -5.33 -3.78 2.43
CA VAL A 122 -4.34 -3.24 3.39
C VAL A 122 -5.01 -2.81 4.69
#